data_d41ec898d6740a5508b969bf2a142f3e
#
_entry.id   d41ec898d6740a5508b969bf2a142f3e
#
_cell.length_a   1.000
_cell.length_b   1.000
_cell.length_c   1.000
_cell.angle_alpha   90.00
_cell.angle_beta   90.00
_cell.angle_gamma   90.00
#
_symmetry.space_group_name_H-M   'P 1'
#
loop_
_entity.id
_entity.type
_entity.pdbx_description
1 polymer ?
#
loop_
_entity_poly.entity_id
_entity_poly.type
_entity_poly.pdbx_seq_one_letter_code
_entity_poly.pdbx_strand_id
1 'polypeptide(L)'
;GEDGVLQGLLEATNVPYVGFGVAASAVGMDKLLMKAAFAAAGLPQVRYAGVRKADWGSPPRRAALLPGIEALGLPLFVKPACAGSSVGITKVKRAEELDAAVAAALAVDATALVEEAADAREIECAVLEGTGGGPTEASIPGEVVPGHEFYDYEDKYIDDRSYSVIPARIPDATREEVRRMACAAFDAVGGAGFARV
;
A
#
# COMPACT_ATOMS: atom_id res chain seq x y z
N GLY A 1 6.81 -13.19 5.65
CA GLY A 1 8.21 -13.00 5.33
C GLY A 1 8.50 -11.83 4.41
N GLU A 2 7.48 -11.07 3.97
CA GLU A 2 7.69 -9.91 3.07
C GLU A 2 8.08 -8.64 3.82
N ASP A 3 8.16 -8.69 5.14
CA ASP A 3 8.41 -7.59 6.07
C ASP A 3 9.91 -7.36 6.39
N GLY A 4 10.80 -8.08 5.72
CA GLY A 4 12.25 -8.03 5.97
C GLY A 4 12.77 -9.09 6.93
N VAL A 5 11.92 -9.80 7.67
CA VAL A 5 12.36 -10.86 8.62
C VAL A 5 13.02 -12.02 7.90
N LEU A 6 12.42 -12.50 6.80
CA LEU A 6 13.01 -13.57 5.98
C LEU A 6 14.32 -13.09 5.32
N GLN A 7 14.33 -11.89 4.75
CA GLN A 7 15.51 -11.28 4.15
C GLN A 7 16.65 -11.18 5.18
N GLY A 8 16.34 -10.73 6.41
CA GLY A 8 17.33 -10.66 7.48
C GLY A 8 17.91 -12.04 7.87
N LEU A 9 17.10 -13.09 7.87
CA LEU A 9 17.56 -14.46 8.10
C LEU A 9 18.51 -14.92 6.96
N LEU A 10 18.14 -14.66 5.71
CA LEU A 10 18.94 -15.03 4.55
C LEU A 10 20.28 -14.30 4.52
N GLU A 11 20.28 -13.00 4.83
CA GLU A 11 21.52 -12.22 4.95
C GLU A 11 22.41 -12.73 6.10
N ALA A 12 21.84 -12.98 7.28
CA ALA A 12 22.58 -13.50 8.43
C ALA A 12 23.21 -14.88 8.17
N THR A 13 22.59 -15.68 7.29
CA THR A 13 23.08 -17.02 6.90
C THR A 13 23.85 -17.02 5.58
N ASN A 14 24.07 -15.86 4.98
CA ASN A 14 24.76 -15.69 3.70
C ASN A 14 24.14 -16.51 2.55
N VAL A 15 22.81 -16.59 2.55
CA VAL A 15 22.02 -17.24 1.48
C VAL A 15 21.56 -16.17 0.48
N PRO A 16 21.97 -16.25 -0.80
CA PRO A 16 21.54 -15.29 -1.79
C PRO A 16 20.03 -15.41 -2.08
N TYR A 17 19.37 -14.26 -2.33
CA TYR A 17 17.97 -14.17 -2.71
C TYR A 17 17.76 -13.07 -3.73
N VAL A 18 16.58 -13.04 -4.35
CA VAL A 18 16.17 -12.02 -5.30
C VAL A 18 15.04 -11.19 -4.71
N GLY A 19 15.06 -9.88 -4.94
CA GLY A 19 14.05 -8.95 -4.46
C GLY A 19 14.60 -7.93 -3.46
N PHE A 20 13.70 -7.30 -2.74
CA PHE A 20 14.03 -6.25 -1.79
C PHE A 20 14.88 -6.76 -0.62
N GLY A 21 15.87 -5.97 -0.21
CA GLY A 21 16.61 -6.19 1.03
C GLY A 21 15.76 -5.90 2.28
N VAL A 22 16.36 -6.09 3.46
CA VAL A 22 15.66 -5.99 4.76
C VAL A 22 14.95 -4.65 4.93
N ALA A 23 15.66 -3.54 4.72
CA ALA A 23 15.11 -2.20 4.94
C ALA A 23 13.95 -1.87 3.98
N ALA A 24 14.14 -2.13 2.68
CA ALA A 24 13.14 -1.86 1.66
C ALA A 24 11.88 -2.74 1.85
N SER A 25 12.05 -4.01 2.24
CA SER A 25 10.94 -4.91 2.58
C SER A 25 10.14 -4.40 3.78
N ALA A 26 10.81 -3.96 4.85
CA ALA A 26 10.15 -3.42 6.03
C ALA A 26 9.39 -2.12 5.72
N VAL A 27 9.99 -1.20 4.95
CA VAL A 27 9.33 0.05 4.52
C VAL A 27 8.15 -0.25 3.60
N GLY A 28 8.30 -1.15 2.63
CA GLY A 28 7.24 -1.52 1.69
C GLY A 28 6.05 -2.24 2.35
N MET A 29 6.29 -2.96 3.46
CA MET A 29 5.22 -3.63 4.20
C MET A 29 4.44 -2.66 5.09
N ASP A 30 5.09 -1.68 5.71
CA ASP A 30 4.44 -0.68 6.57
C ASP A 30 3.91 0.48 5.72
N LYS A 31 2.58 0.54 5.55
CA LYS A 31 1.90 1.55 4.72
C LYS A 31 2.20 2.99 5.15
N LEU A 32 2.43 3.25 6.45
CA LEU A 32 2.74 4.59 6.93
C LEU A 32 4.19 4.98 6.59
N LEU A 33 5.14 4.06 6.75
CA LEU A 33 6.53 4.29 6.37
C LEU A 33 6.66 4.42 4.84
N MET A 34 5.99 3.55 4.09
CA MET A 34 5.94 3.63 2.63
C MET A 34 5.38 4.98 2.15
N LYS A 35 4.25 5.43 2.73
CA LYS A 35 3.66 6.74 2.41
C LYS A 35 4.60 7.91 2.77
N ALA A 36 5.33 7.81 3.86
CA ALA A 36 6.35 8.82 4.22
C ALA A 36 7.50 8.86 3.21
N ALA A 37 7.99 7.70 2.75
CA ALA A 37 9.00 7.61 1.70
C ALA A 37 8.50 8.19 0.37
N PHE A 38 7.27 7.88 -0.04
CA PHE A 38 6.65 8.42 -1.24
C PHE A 38 6.45 9.94 -1.16
N ALA A 39 6.05 10.47 0.00
CA ALA A 39 5.92 11.91 0.21
C ALA A 39 7.29 12.62 0.08
N ALA A 40 8.34 12.03 0.65
CA ALA A 40 9.70 12.55 0.52
C ALA A 40 10.22 12.57 -0.93
N ALA A 41 9.77 11.61 -1.74
CA ALA A 41 10.06 11.53 -3.18
C ALA A 41 9.12 12.42 -4.04
N GLY A 42 8.18 13.15 -3.44
CA GLY A 42 7.23 14.00 -4.15
C GLY A 42 6.15 13.26 -4.93
N LEU A 43 5.91 11.99 -4.62
CA LEU A 43 4.85 11.20 -5.23
C LEU A 43 3.48 11.62 -4.69
N PRO A 44 2.47 11.82 -5.57
CA PRO A 44 1.12 12.14 -5.15
C PRO A 44 0.49 10.97 -4.40
N GLN A 45 -0.29 11.27 -3.38
CA GLN A 45 -0.98 10.27 -2.56
C GLN A 45 -2.34 10.78 -2.11
N VAL A 46 -3.26 9.88 -1.83
CA VAL A 46 -4.50 10.19 -1.10
C VAL A 46 -4.15 10.65 0.31
N ARG A 47 -4.98 11.54 0.87
CA ARG A 47 -4.81 12.04 2.24
C ARG A 47 -5.04 10.92 3.25
N TYR A 48 -4.32 10.93 4.33
CA TYR A 48 -4.39 9.86 5.33
C TYR A 48 -4.05 10.33 6.74
N ALA A 49 -4.38 9.50 7.73
CA ALA A 49 -4.00 9.63 9.12
C ALA A 49 -3.54 8.27 9.68
N GLY A 50 -2.46 8.28 10.46
CA GLY A 50 -2.01 7.11 11.21
C GLY A 50 -2.67 7.05 12.58
N VAL A 51 -3.08 5.86 13.02
CA VAL A 51 -3.74 5.62 14.31
C VAL A 51 -3.01 4.50 15.05
N ARG A 52 -2.37 4.83 16.17
CA ARG A 52 -1.75 3.82 17.04
C ARG A 52 -2.77 3.27 18.03
N LYS A 53 -2.69 2.00 18.34
CA LYS A 53 -3.55 1.32 19.32
C LYS A 53 -3.53 2.03 20.69
N ALA A 54 -2.37 2.46 21.16
CA ALA A 54 -2.22 3.20 22.41
C ALA A 54 -2.90 4.58 22.39
N ASP A 55 -2.97 5.24 21.23
CA ASP A 55 -3.61 6.55 21.10
C ASP A 55 -5.13 6.40 20.97
N TRP A 56 -5.59 5.40 20.21
CA TRP A 56 -7.03 5.11 20.07
C TRP A 56 -7.67 4.66 21.38
N GLY A 57 -6.94 3.88 22.19
CA GLY A 57 -7.37 3.44 23.51
C GLY A 57 -7.37 4.53 24.60
N SER A 58 -6.80 5.71 24.32
CA SER A 58 -6.74 6.84 25.26
C SER A 58 -7.75 7.92 24.87
N PRO A 59 -8.81 8.17 25.64
CA PRO A 59 -9.84 9.14 25.27
C PRO A 59 -9.30 10.53 24.88
N PRO A 60 -8.34 11.14 25.59
CA PRO A 60 -7.82 12.46 25.20
C PRO A 60 -6.99 12.43 23.92
N ARG A 61 -6.21 11.35 23.67
CA ARG A 61 -5.42 11.22 22.45
C ARG A 61 -6.30 10.91 21.24
N ARG A 62 -7.30 10.05 21.43
CA ARG A 62 -8.30 9.78 20.41
C ARG A 62 -9.04 11.06 20.01
N ALA A 63 -9.51 11.86 20.97
CA ALA A 63 -10.17 13.14 20.70
C ALA A 63 -9.27 14.11 19.90
N ALA A 64 -7.95 14.05 20.07
CA ALA A 64 -7.01 14.84 19.28
C ALA A 64 -6.83 14.32 17.85
N LEU A 65 -7.06 13.02 17.57
CA LEU A 65 -6.95 12.44 16.23
C LEU A 65 -8.22 12.65 15.38
N LEU A 66 -9.40 12.65 16.01
CA LEU A 66 -10.69 12.68 15.30
C LEU A 66 -10.83 13.84 14.30
N PRO A 67 -10.47 15.10 14.61
CA PRO A 67 -10.60 16.18 13.64
C PRO A 67 -9.79 15.96 12.36
N GLY A 68 -8.60 15.37 12.47
CA GLY A 68 -7.77 15.04 11.31
C GLY A 68 -8.38 13.92 10.46
N ILE A 69 -9.00 12.93 11.08
CA ILE A 69 -9.68 11.84 10.38
C ILE A 69 -10.96 12.35 9.71
N GLU A 70 -11.77 13.15 10.42
CA GLU A 70 -12.99 13.74 9.89
C GLU A 70 -12.72 14.66 8.67
N ALA A 71 -11.59 15.36 8.68
CA ALA A 71 -11.18 16.21 7.57
C ALA A 71 -10.84 15.44 6.28
N LEU A 72 -10.63 14.12 6.35
CA LEU A 72 -10.45 13.27 5.17
C LEU A 72 -11.75 13.14 4.37
N GLY A 73 -12.91 13.21 5.03
CA GLY A 73 -14.23 13.02 4.43
C GLY A 73 -14.60 11.54 4.26
N LEU A 74 -15.85 11.28 3.94
CA LEU A 74 -16.36 9.94 3.67
C LEU A 74 -16.56 9.73 2.16
N PRO A 75 -16.41 8.50 1.66
CA PRO A 75 -16.01 7.28 2.37
C PRO A 75 -14.53 7.24 2.70
N LEU A 76 -14.16 6.41 3.70
CA LEU A 76 -12.79 6.17 4.14
C LEU A 76 -12.42 4.69 3.96
N PHE A 77 -11.13 4.41 3.80
CA PHE A 77 -10.59 3.08 4.03
C PHE A 77 -9.78 3.04 5.33
N VAL A 78 -10.06 2.06 6.17
CA VAL A 78 -9.29 1.76 7.37
C VAL A 78 -8.55 0.45 7.16
N LYS A 79 -7.23 0.46 7.37
CA LYS A 79 -6.34 -0.66 7.04
C LYS A 79 -5.34 -0.89 8.17
N PRO A 80 -4.94 -2.13 8.50
CA PRO A 80 -3.74 -2.37 9.29
C PRO A 80 -2.50 -1.81 8.58
N ALA A 81 -1.55 -1.23 9.31
CA ALA A 81 -0.34 -0.68 8.69
C ALA A 81 0.51 -1.78 8.05
N CYS A 82 0.77 -2.87 8.79
CA CYS A 82 1.62 -3.99 8.36
C CYS A 82 0.81 -5.25 8.09
N ALA A 83 0.00 -5.26 7.02
CA ALA A 83 -0.71 -6.44 6.55
C ALA A 83 -0.88 -6.42 5.04
N GLY A 84 -0.81 -7.59 4.42
CA GLY A 84 -1.06 -7.80 2.99
C GLY A 84 -2.45 -8.35 2.71
N SER A 85 -2.70 -8.69 1.43
CA SER A 85 -3.87 -9.45 0.97
C SER A 85 -5.23 -8.89 1.41
N SER A 86 -5.34 -7.59 1.59
CA SER A 86 -6.55 -6.88 2.04
C SER A 86 -7.10 -7.34 3.40
N VAL A 87 -6.33 -8.10 4.20
CA VAL A 87 -6.74 -8.54 5.53
C VAL A 87 -6.95 -7.35 6.46
N GLY A 88 -8.12 -7.29 7.12
CA GLY A 88 -8.46 -6.25 8.07
C GLY A 88 -8.77 -4.88 7.44
N ILE A 89 -8.95 -4.80 6.12
CA ILE A 89 -9.38 -3.57 5.43
C ILE A 89 -10.90 -3.42 5.55
N THR A 90 -11.34 -2.22 5.90
CA THR A 90 -12.76 -1.87 5.98
C THR A 90 -13.03 -0.56 5.26
N LYS A 91 -14.03 -0.52 4.38
CA LYS A 91 -14.56 0.71 3.78
C LYS A 91 -15.63 1.28 4.69
N VAL A 92 -15.40 2.47 5.22
CA VAL A 92 -16.28 3.21 6.13
C VAL A 92 -17.11 4.19 5.30
N LYS A 93 -18.41 3.98 5.24
CA LYS A 93 -19.35 4.83 4.48
C LYS A 93 -20.07 5.85 5.37
N ARG A 94 -20.13 5.60 6.68
CA ARG A 94 -20.81 6.42 7.68
C ARG A 94 -19.92 6.58 8.92
N ALA A 95 -20.00 7.74 9.55
CA ALA A 95 -19.14 8.09 10.69
C ALA A 95 -19.23 7.10 11.86
N GLU A 96 -20.42 6.55 12.12
CA GLU A 96 -20.66 5.57 13.20
C GLU A 96 -19.95 4.23 12.98
N GLU A 97 -19.49 3.94 11.78
CA GLU A 97 -18.76 2.71 11.46
C GLU A 97 -17.25 2.82 11.77
N LEU A 98 -16.74 4.05 11.97
CA LEU A 98 -15.29 4.30 12.10
C LEU A 98 -14.67 3.54 13.28
N ASP A 99 -15.34 3.54 14.44
CA ASP A 99 -14.82 2.89 15.64
C ASP A 99 -14.62 1.38 15.46
N ALA A 100 -15.62 0.73 14.88
CA ALA A 100 -15.55 -0.70 14.61
C ALA A 100 -14.46 -1.03 13.56
N ALA A 101 -14.34 -0.20 12.53
CA ALA A 101 -13.31 -0.36 11.49
C ALA A 101 -11.90 -0.20 12.05
N VAL A 102 -11.65 0.84 12.87
CA VAL A 102 -10.35 1.05 13.52
C VAL A 102 -10.04 -0.09 14.49
N ALA A 103 -11.03 -0.53 15.29
CA ALA A 103 -10.84 -1.66 16.20
C ALA A 103 -10.47 -2.95 15.46
N ALA A 104 -11.10 -3.23 14.31
CA ALA A 104 -10.80 -4.38 13.47
C ALA A 104 -9.37 -4.33 12.91
N ALA A 105 -8.93 -3.18 12.38
CA ALA A 105 -7.57 -3.00 11.90
C ALA A 105 -6.53 -3.14 13.03
N LEU A 106 -6.81 -2.56 14.21
CA LEU A 106 -5.95 -2.63 15.40
C LEU A 106 -5.97 -4.01 16.10
N ALA A 107 -6.86 -4.91 15.71
CA ALA A 107 -6.80 -6.31 16.12
C ALA A 107 -5.74 -7.09 15.32
N VAL A 108 -5.45 -6.66 14.09
CA VAL A 108 -4.46 -7.28 13.21
C VAL A 108 -3.05 -6.70 13.46
N ASP A 109 -2.96 -5.38 13.68
CA ASP A 109 -1.68 -4.69 13.86
C ASP A 109 -1.77 -3.64 15.00
N ALA A 110 -0.64 -3.23 15.54
CA ALA A 110 -0.54 -2.17 16.54
C ALA A 110 -0.85 -0.77 16.00
N THR A 111 -0.86 -0.62 14.67
CA THR A 111 -1.07 0.65 13.97
C THR A 111 -2.06 0.45 12.82
N ALA A 112 -2.99 1.38 12.66
CA ALA A 112 -3.91 1.46 11.54
C ALA A 112 -3.65 2.71 10.70
N LEU A 113 -3.90 2.59 9.41
CA LEU A 113 -3.98 3.68 8.45
C LEU A 113 -5.46 3.98 8.17
N VAL A 114 -5.85 5.24 8.25
CA VAL A 114 -7.14 5.75 7.79
C VAL A 114 -6.88 6.65 6.60
N GLU A 115 -7.46 6.39 5.45
CA GLU A 115 -7.26 7.20 4.25
C GLU A 115 -8.56 7.50 3.52
N GLU A 116 -8.60 8.60 2.77
CA GLU A 116 -9.72 8.92 1.90
C GLU A 116 -9.88 7.87 0.81
N ALA A 117 -11.10 7.55 0.45
CA ALA A 117 -11.37 6.65 -0.67
C ALA A 117 -11.22 7.41 -1.99
N ALA A 118 -10.39 6.90 -2.89
CA ALA A 118 -10.32 7.36 -4.26
C ALA A 118 -11.28 6.54 -5.14
N ASP A 119 -12.00 7.20 -6.02
CA ASP A 119 -12.67 6.55 -7.15
C ASP A 119 -11.64 6.37 -8.27
N ALA A 120 -10.99 5.22 -8.27
CA ALA A 120 -9.83 4.97 -9.11
C ALA A 120 -9.89 3.59 -9.77
N ARG A 121 -9.16 3.45 -10.88
CA ARG A 121 -8.85 2.17 -11.52
C ARG A 121 -7.56 1.63 -10.93
N GLU A 122 -7.46 0.33 -10.77
CA GLU A 122 -6.26 -0.34 -10.24
C GLU A 122 -5.27 -0.59 -11.38
N ILE A 123 -4.26 0.27 -11.50
CA ILE A 123 -3.23 0.19 -12.53
C ILE A 123 -1.91 -0.17 -11.87
N GLU A 124 -1.23 -1.19 -12.38
CA GLU A 124 0.02 -1.69 -11.81
C GLU A 124 1.10 -1.91 -12.89
N CYS A 125 2.35 -1.81 -12.46
CA CYS A 125 3.54 -2.12 -13.24
C CYS A 125 4.42 -3.13 -12.53
N ALA A 126 5.07 -4.02 -13.26
CA ALA A 126 6.28 -4.65 -12.79
C ALA A 126 7.45 -3.65 -12.94
N VAL A 127 8.30 -3.60 -11.94
CA VAL A 127 9.50 -2.73 -11.93
C VAL A 127 10.73 -3.59 -11.70
N LEU A 128 11.77 -3.34 -12.49
CA LEU A 128 13.07 -4.00 -12.39
C LEU A 128 14.14 -2.98 -12.00
N GLU A 129 15.02 -3.39 -11.12
CA GLU A 129 16.27 -2.68 -10.84
C GLU A 129 17.13 -2.61 -12.11
N GLY A 130 17.73 -1.45 -12.37
CA GLY A 130 18.62 -1.28 -13.51
C GLY A 130 19.90 -2.09 -13.38
N THR A 131 20.28 -2.80 -14.42
CA THR A 131 21.52 -3.58 -14.45
C THR A 131 22.76 -2.69 -14.51
N GLY A 132 23.80 -3.04 -13.73
CA GLY A 132 25.07 -2.32 -13.75
C GLY A 132 25.00 -0.86 -13.29
N GLY A 133 24.03 -0.50 -12.44
CA GLY A 133 23.80 0.87 -11.98
C GLY A 133 23.03 1.73 -12.99
N GLY A 134 22.40 1.11 -13.98
CA GLY A 134 21.48 1.78 -14.89
C GLY A 134 20.17 2.21 -14.20
N PRO A 135 19.29 2.93 -14.90
CA PRO A 135 18.01 3.37 -14.34
C PRO A 135 17.07 2.19 -14.11
N THR A 136 16.20 2.32 -13.13
CA THR A 136 15.07 1.44 -12.88
C THR A 136 14.12 1.43 -14.08
N GLU A 137 13.57 0.27 -14.42
CA GLU A 137 12.70 0.09 -15.59
C GLU A 137 11.34 -0.44 -15.19
N ALA A 138 10.27 0.19 -15.69
CA ALA A 138 8.89 -0.29 -15.52
C ALA A 138 8.37 -0.97 -16.78
N SER A 139 7.60 -2.05 -16.60
CA SER A 139 6.85 -2.70 -17.67
C SER A 139 5.76 -1.79 -18.26
N ILE A 140 5.10 -2.25 -19.32
CA ILE A 140 3.81 -1.68 -19.70
C ILE A 140 2.82 -1.91 -18.54
N PRO A 141 1.97 -0.90 -18.21
CA PRO A 141 0.98 -1.07 -17.15
C PRO A 141 -0.10 -2.09 -17.48
N GLY A 142 -0.47 -2.88 -16.47
CA GLY A 142 -1.68 -3.68 -16.45
C GLY A 142 -2.77 -3.01 -15.63
N GLU A 143 -4.01 -3.39 -15.86
CA GLU A 143 -5.16 -3.01 -15.04
C GLU A 143 -5.74 -4.25 -14.39
N VAL A 144 -5.95 -4.21 -13.08
CA VAL A 144 -6.77 -5.19 -12.36
C VAL A 144 -8.18 -4.63 -12.27
N VAL A 145 -9.13 -5.36 -12.83
CA VAL A 145 -10.55 -5.01 -12.75
C VAL A 145 -11.17 -5.85 -11.64
N PRO A 146 -11.55 -5.22 -10.49
CA PRO A 146 -12.14 -5.95 -9.37
C PRO A 146 -13.50 -6.54 -9.75
N GLY A 147 -13.82 -7.71 -9.21
CA GLY A 147 -15.15 -8.31 -9.31
C GLY A 147 -16.14 -7.76 -8.27
N HIS A 148 -15.63 -7.10 -7.23
CA HIS A 148 -16.39 -6.48 -6.13
C HIS A 148 -16.22 -4.96 -6.11
N GLU A 149 -16.80 -4.29 -5.10
CA GLU A 149 -16.70 -2.82 -4.93
C GLU A 149 -15.25 -2.34 -4.76
N PHE A 150 -14.36 -3.19 -4.25
CA PHE A 150 -12.91 -3.02 -4.22
C PHE A 150 -12.22 -4.39 -4.23
N TYR A 151 -10.93 -4.42 -4.56
CA TYR A 151 -10.13 -5.64 -4.68
C TYR A 151 -9.80 -6.21 -3.29
N ASP A 152 -10.79 -6.88 -2.68
CA ASP A 152 -10.71 -7.47 -1.33
C ASP A 152 -10.10 -8.89 -1.33
N TYR A 153 -10.08 -9.52 -0.15
CA TYR A 153 -9.52 -10.86 0.00
C TYR A 153 -10.32 -11.93 -0.76
N GLU A 154 -11.66 -11.80 -0.77
CA GLU A 154 -12.53 -12.76 -1.46
C GLU A 154 -12.34 -12.68 -2.97
N ASP A 155 -12.26 -11.45 -3.52
CA ASP A 155 -12.00 -11.20 -4.93
C ASP A 155 -10.60 -11.67 -5.37
N LYS A 156 -9.62 -11.61 -4.45
CA LYS A 156 -8.23 -12.03 -4.74
C LYS A 156 -8.03 -13.55 -4.78
N TYR A 157 -8.75 -14.30 -3.95
CA TYR A 157 -8.39 -15.69 -3.66
C TYR A 157 -9.55 -16.69 -3.73
N ILE A 158 -10.80 -16.24 -3.77
CA ILE A 158 -11.97 -17.11 -3.62
C ILE A 158 -12.91 -17.05 -4.83
N ASP A 159 -13.33 -15.84 -5.25
CA ASP A 159 -14.43 -15.67 -6.20
C ASP A 159 -14.04 -15.72 -7.67
N ASP A 160 -12.75 -15.59 -7.99
CA ASP A 160 -12.16 -15.63 -9.35
C ASP A 160 -12.92 -14.71 -10.37
N ARG A 161 -13.47 -13.58 -9.86
CA ARG A 161 -14.23 -12.62 -10.67
C ARG A 161 -13.40 -11.45 -11.17
N SER A 162 -12.27 -11.19 -10.49
CA SER A 162 -11.32 -10.19 -10.95
C SER A 162 -10.57 -10.69 -12.18
N TYR A 163 -10.26 -9.77 -13.09
CA TYR A 163 -9.46 -10.09 -14.28
C TYR A 163 -8.47 -8.99 -14.59
N SER A 164 -7.40 -9.36 -15.28
CA SER A 164 -6.36 -8.40 -15.69
C SER A 164 -6.50 -8.04 -17.17
N VAL A 165 -6.26 -6.77 -17.48
CA VAL A 165 -6.20 -6.23 -18.83
C VAL A 165 -4.78 -5.72 -19.10
N ILE A 166 -4.02 -6.41 -19.94
CA ILE A 166 -2.64 -6.06 -20.29
C ILE A 166 -2.52 -5.93 -21.80
N PRO A 167 -2.12 -4.77 -22.31
CA PRO A 167 -1.88 -3.50 -21.63
C PRO A 167 -3.17 -2.86 -21.08
N ALA A 168 -3.03 -2.07 -19.99
CA ALA A 168 -4.12 -1.27 -19.47
C ALA A 168 -4.66 -0.30 -20.53
N ARG A 169 -5.99 -0.14 -20.60
CA ARG A 169 -6.66 0.76 -21.57
C ARG A 169 -6.64 2.20 -21.04
N ILE A 170 -5.48 2.82 -21.05
CA ILE A 170 -5.23 4.21 -20.63
C ILE A 170 -4.54 4.99 -21.74
N PRO A 171 -4.67 6.34 -21.78
CA PRO A 171 -3.93 7.17 -22.73
C PRO A 171 -2.42 7.01 -22.62
N ASP A 172 -1.70 7.19 -23.74
CA ASP A 172 -0.23 7.02 -23.76
C ASP A 172 0.49 7.95 -22.76
N ALA A 173 0.05 9.20 -22.62
CA ALA A 173 0.61 10.12 -21.64
C ALA A 173 0.42 9.62 -20.18
N THR A 174 -0.73 9.05 -19.87
CA THR A 174 -1.01 8.44 -18.56
C THR A 174 -0.15 7.19 -18.36
N ARG A 175 0.04 6.39 -19.41
CA ARG A 175 0.91 5.20 -19.36
C ARG A 175 2.34 5.56 -18.98
N GLU A 176 2.92 6.55 -19.62
CA GLU A 176 4.29 6.98 -19.33
C GLU A 176 4.39 7.61 -17.93
N GLU A 177 3.38 8.34 -17.48
CA GLU A 177 3.36 8.90 -16.13
C GLU A 177 3.26 7.80 -15.05
N VAL A 178 2.41 6.78 -15.24
CA VAL A 178 2.31 5.62 -14.34
C VAL A 178 3.66 4.89 -14.25
N ARG A 179 4.32 4.63 -15.38
CA ARG A 179 5.63 3.98 -15.42
C ARG A 179 6.70 4.81 -14.68
N ARG A 180 6.71 6.13 -14.91
CA ARG A 180 7.62 7.04 -14.21
C ARG A 180 7.38 7.03 -12.68
N MET A 181 6.11 7.05 -12.27
CA MET A 181 5.73 6.99 -10.86
C MET A 181 6.08 5.65 -10.23
N ALA A 182 5.88 4.54 -10.94
CA ALA A 182 6.23 3.20 -10.46
C ALA A 182 7.74 3.06 -10.20
N CYS A 183 8.60 3.53 -11.13
CA CYS A 183 10.04 3.59 -10.90
C CYS A 183 10.40 4.46 -9.70
N ALA A 184 9.82 5.65 -9.61
CA ALA A 184 10.07 6.56 -8.49
C ALA A 184 9.62 6.00 -7.13
N ALA A 185 8.52 5.23 -7.10
CA ALA A 185 8.04 4.56 -5.89
C ALA A 185 8.99 3.42 -5.47
N PHE A 186 9.46 2.62 -6.45
CA PHE A 186 10.46 1.58 -6.22
C PHE A 186 11.76 2.16 -5.63
N ASP A 187 12.28 3.23 -6.25
CA ASP A 187 13.50 3.89 -5.79
C ASP A 187 13.33 4.55 -4.42
N ALA A 188 12.15 5.14 -4.13
CA ALA A 188 11.86 5.83 -2.88
C ALA A 188 11.92 4.90 -1.65
N VAL A 189 11.60 3.64 -1.80
CA VAL A 189 11.69 2.64 -0.72
C VAL A 189 13.05 1.93 -0.68
N GLY A 190 13.97 2.27 -1.59
CA GLY A 190 15.26 1.59 -1.72
C GLY A 190 15.10 0.19 -2.32
N GLY A 191 14.24 0.06 -3.31
CA GLY A 191 13.94 -1.20 -3.99
C GLY A 191 15.17 -1.83 -4.64
N ALA A 192 15.19 -3.16 -4.69
CA ALA A 192 16.22 -3.96 -5.35
C ALA A 192 15.58 -5.17 -6.04
N GLY A 193 16.23 -5.68 -7.08
CA GLY A 193 15.74 -6.80 -7.87
C GLY A 193 14.47 -6.43 -8.65
N PHE A 194 13.29 -6.80 -8.15
CA PHE A 194 12.03 -6.47 -8.81
C PHE A 194 10.88 -6.31 -7.82
N ALA A 195 9.85 -5.59 -8.23
CA ALA A 195 8.59 -5.45 -7.51
C ALA A 195 7.41 -5.28 -8.46
N ARG A 196 6.21 -5.45 -7.92
CA ARG A 196 4.98 -4.95 -8.51
C ARG A 196 4.58 -3.67 -7.76
N VAL A 197 4.34 -2.60 -8.50
CA VAL A 197 3.99 -1.26 -8.01
C VAL A 197 2.65 -0.84 -8.60
#